data_9bee0dba9443b403f7cdfc18f1e891ea
#
_entry.id   9bee0dba9443b403f7cdfc18f1e891ea
#
_cell.length_a   1.000
_cell.length_b   1.000
_cell.length_c   1.000
_cell.angle_alpha   90.00
_cell.angle_beta   90.00
_cell.angle_gamma   90.00
#
_symmetry.space_group_name_H-M   'P 1'
#
loop_
_entity.id
_entity.type
_entity.pdbx_description
1 polymer ?
#
loop_
_entity_poly.entity_id
_entity_poly.type
_entity_poly.pdbx_seq_one_letter_code
_entity_poly.pdbx_strand_id
1 'polypeptide(L)'
;TLKALVPMEGRKPLLIGISWDITNLQNIEQELIRARIKAEQSDRLKSAFLANMSHEIRTPLNAIVGFSQLLPSAETAEEKKLYSDIINQNSDILLQLINDILDLSKIEAGTLEYIKRPMNLGEVCRTIYTVHKERVKEGVTLVFDNEEEDLLMEGDQNRIMQVITNFLTNASKFTYEGEIRFGFGRMDKDIRVYVKDTGIGIEPEKVDHIFERFVKLNSFAQGTGLGLSICRMIIEKIGGEIGVTSELGKGSTFYFTIPYEETGEHGKFFKESKVVSKGNTVNRVQQIKKILVAEDVESNFILLKNLIGREYTLLWAKDGVEAIEMYKQYQPDLILMDVKMPRMDGLEATHIIRSYSKEIPIIALTAYAFEADKELALEMGCNDFVTKPISERTLRKALDKYSTTV
;
A
#
# COMPACT_ATOMS: atom_id res chain seq x y z
N THR A 1 10.12 43.54 -40.48
CA THR A 1 9.93 44.41 -41.64
C THR A 1 11.29 44.67 -42.28
N LEU A 2 11.45 44.34 -43.57
CA LEU A 2 12.62 44.66 -44.36
C LEU A 2 12.27 45.85 -45.22
N LYS A 3 13.12 46.89 -45.26
CA LYS A 3 12.90 48.07 -46.09
C LYS A 3 14.08 48.20 -47.04
N ALA A 4 13.82 48.35 -48.34
CA ALA A 4 14.82 48.58 -49.35
C ALA A 4 14.45 49.80 -50.19
N LEU A 5 15.44 50.64 -50.47
CA LEU A 5 15.31 51.78 -51.43
C LEU A 5 15.68 51.26 -52.84
N VAL A 6 14.76 51.25 -53.72
CA VAL A 6 14.99 50.88 -55.16
C VAL A 6 15.17 52.13 -55.99
N PRO A 7 16.37 52.35 -56.56
CA PRO A 7 16.60 53.49 -57.44
C PRO A 7 15.80 53.32 -58.71
N MET A 8 15.13 54.39 -59.18
CA MET A 8 14.37 54.42 -60.43
C MET A 8 14.95 55.48 -61.30
N GLU A 9 15.32 55.14 -62.53
CA GLU A 9 15.83 56.06 -63.53
C GLU A 9 14.83 57.18 -63.84
N GLY A 10 15.25 58.42 -63.59
CA GLY A 10 14.41 59.62 -63.89
C GLY A 10 13.28 59.87 -62.88
N ARG A 11 13.14 59.11 -61.75
CA ARG A 11 12.11 59.30 -60.74
C ARG A 11 12.69 59.26 -59.31
N LYS A 12 11.86 59.71 -58.35
CA LYS A 12 12.25 59.58 -56.93
C LYS A 12 12.38 58.08 -56.56
N PRO A 13 13.38 57.70 -55.75
CA PRO A 13 13.55 56.31 -55.34
C PRO A 13 12.30 55.79 -54.65
N LEU A 14 11.94 54.53 -54.92
CA LEU A 14 10.80 53.86 -54.31
C LEU A 14 11.25 53.11 -53.07
N LEU A 15 10.59 53.33 -51.90
CA LEU A 15 10.78 52.58 -50.68
C LEU A 15 9.83 51.36 -50.68
N ILE A 16 10.38 50.19 -50.87
CA ILE A 16 9.62 48.92 -50.72
C ILE A 16 9.80 48.36 -49.33
N GLY A 17 8.70 48.15 -48.61
CA GLY A 17 8.71 47.49 -47.31
C GLY A 17 7.95 46.16 -47.38
N ILE A 18 8.60 45.10 -46.94
CA ILE A 18 7.97 43.80 -46.80
C ILE A 18 7.85 43.54 -45.30
N SER A 19 6.65 43.31 -44.82
CA SER A 19 6.43 42.92 -43.41
C SER A 19 5.81 41.51 -43.39
N TRP A 20 6.36 40.71 -42.51
CA TRP A 20 5.80 39.38 -42.21
C TRP A 20 5.18 39.42 -40.82
N ASP A 21 4.00 38.84 -40.70
CA ASP A 21 3.44 38.53 -39.39
C ASP A 21 4.11 37.26 -38.89
N ILE A 22 4.94 37.40 -37.85
CA ILE A 22 5.67 36.31 -37.19
C ILE A 22 5.05 35.89 -35.85
N THR A 23 3.86 36.41 -35.52
CA THR A 23 3.19 36.15 -34.24
C THR A 23 2.98 34.66 -34.02
N ASN A 24 2.55 33.93 -35.04
CA ASN A 24 2.34 32.50 -34.97
C ASN A 24 3.67 31.72 -34.74
N LEU A 25 4.74 32.14 -35.42
CA LEU A 25 6.07 31.56 -35.27
C LEU A 25 6.60 31.78 -33.85
N GLN A 26 6.44 32.98 -33.29
CA GLN A 26 6.86 33.30 -31.93
C GLN A 26 6.06 32.54 -30.88
N ASN A 27 4.76 32.35 -31.10
CA ASN A 27 3.92 31.54 -30.20
C ASN A 27 4.37 30.07 -30.20
N ILE A 28 4.60 29.48 -31.36
CA ILE A 28 5.09 28.11 -31.51
C ILE A 28 6.47 27.96 -30.83
N GLU A 29 7.38 28.92 -31.04
CA GLU A 29 8.69 28.91 -30.42
C GLU A 29 8.59 28.97 -28.87
N GLN A 30 7.72 29.81 -28.32
CA GLN A 30 7.48 29.89 -26.88
C GLN A 30 6.86 28.60 -26.33
N GLU A 31 5.91 28.00 -27.04
CA GLU A 31 5.34 26.71 -26.65
C GLU A 31 6.40 25.59 -26.64
N LEU A 32 7.26 25.55 -27.65
CA LEU A 32 8.36 24.60 -27.75
C LEU A 32 9.34 24.75 -26.58
N ILE A 33 9.73 26.01 -26.29
CA ILE A 33 10.63 26.31 -25.15
C ILE A 33 9.99 25.85 -23.83
N ARG A 34 8.71 26.15 -23.60
CA ARG A 34 7.97 25.71 -22.41
C ARG A 34 7.91 24.18 -22.31
N ALA A 35 7.58 23.51 -23.41
CA ALA A 35 7.52 22.05 -23.48
C ALA A 35 8.89 21.42 -23.19
N ARG A 36 9.97 21.98 -23.77
CA ARG A 36 11.34 21.54 -23.53
C ARG A 36 11.77 21.70 -22.05
N ILE A 37 11.52 22.88 -21.45
CA ILE A 37 11.83 23.13 -20.04
C ILE A 37 11.09 22.13 -19.15
N LYS A 38 9.80 21.87 -19.43
CA LYS A 38 8.99 20.90 -18.70
C LYS A 38 9.55 19.47 -18.83
N ALA A 39 9.98 19.08 -20.04
CA ALA A 39 10.59 17.77 -20.28
C ALA A 39 11.93 17.63 -19.55
N GLU A 40 12.82 18.63 -19.61
CA GLU A 40 14.09 18.63 -18.91
C GLU A 40 13.93 18.60 -17.39
N GLN A 41 12.93 19.31 -16.85
CA GLN A 41 12.59 19.24 -15.41
C GLN A 41 12.10 17.86 -15.02
N SER A 42 11.22 17.25 -15.83
CA SER A 42 10.73 15.89 -15.60
C SER A 42 11.86 14.86 -15.61
N ASP A 43 12.81 14.98 -16.54
CA ASP A 43 13.95 14.05 -16.63
C ASP A 43 14.90 14.19 -15.44
N ARG A 44 15.17 15.41 -14.99
CA ARG A 44 15.94 15.67 -13.77
C ARG A 44 15.27 15.09 -12.52
N LEU A 45 13.95 15.26 -12.40
CA LEU A 45 13.18 14.69 -11.29
C LEU A 45 13.23 13.16 -11.30
N LYS A 46 13.10 12.52 -12.48
CA LYS A 46 13.23 11.06 -12.62
C LYS A 46 14.64 10.57 -12.23
N SER A 47 15.68 11.27 -12.65
CA SER A 47 17.05 10.89 -12.32
C SER A 47 17.32 11.02 -10.82
N ALA A 48 16.89 12.12 -10.20
CA ALA A 48 16.98 12.30 -8.75
C ALA A 48 16.14 11.25 -7.99
N PHE A 49 14.97 10.87 -8.52
CA PHE A 49 14.15 9.79 -7.98
C PHE A 49 14.91 8.47 -7.93
N LEU A 50 15.49 8.03 -9.05
CA LEU A 50 16.23 6.77 -9.13
C LEU A 50 17.47 6.76 -8.20
N ALA A 51 18.18 7.87 -8.12
CA ALA A 51 19.33 8.01 -7.23
C ALA A 51 18.92 7.89 -5.75
N ASN A 52 17.87 8.60 -5.34
CA ASN A 52 17.33 8.53 -3.98
C ASN A 52 16.81 7.13 -3.65
N MET A 53 16.08 6.49 -4.57
CA MET A 53 15.57 5.13 -4.38
C MET A 53 16.70 4.13 -4.18
N SER A 54 17.76 4.23 -5.00
CA SER A 54 18.94 3.35 -4.84
C SER A 54 19.55 3.48 -3.46
N HIS A 55 19.61 4.70 -2.90
CA HIS A 55 20.14 4.94 -1.57
C HIS A 55 19.22 4.39 -0.47
N GLU A 56 17.91 4.68 -0.56
CA GLU A 56 16.91 4.25 0.43
C GLU A 56 16.73 2.71 0.44
N ILE A 57 16.94 2.03 -0.68
CA ILE A 57 16.97 0.55 -0.76
C ILE A 57 18.27 0.00 -0.16
N ARG A 58 19.41 0.62 -0.45
CA ARG A 58 20.72 0.10 -0.03
C ARG A 58 20.90 0.11 1.48
N THR A 59 20.41 1.12 2.16
CA THR A 59 20.58 1.27 3.63
C THR A 59 19.95 0.11 4.40
N PRO A 60 18.65 -0.21 4.29
CA PRO A 60 18.05 -1.36 4.97
C PRO A 60 18.61 -2.69 4.45
N LEU A 61 18.91 -2.81 3.16
CA LEU A 61 19.51 -4.03 2.60
C LEU A 61 20.88 -4.33 3.22
N ASN A 62 21.74 -3.34 3.38
CA ASN A 62 23.04 -3.51 4.03
C ASN A 62 22.90 -3.94 5.50
N ALA A 63 21.91 -3.41 6.22
CA ALA A 63 21.63 -3.84 7.59
C ALA A 63 21.17 -5.30 7.62
N ILE A 64 20.21 -5.69 6.75
CA ILE A 64 19.74 -7.08 6.65
C ILE A 64 20.92 -8.03 6.35
N VAL A 65 21.72 -7.73 5.33
CA VAL A 65 22.87 -8.57 4.94
C VAL A 65 23.93 -8.62 6.05
N GLY A 66 24.28 -7.47 6.64
CA GLY A 66 25.28 -7.40 7.69
C GLY A 66 24.89 -8.20 8.94
N PHE A 67 23.69 -7.97 9.47
CA PHE A 67 23.23 -8.67 10.67
C PHE A 67 22.90 -10.15 10.42
N SER A 68 22.47 -10.53 9.20
CA SER A 68 22.29 -11.94 8.86
C SER A 68 23.62 -12.72 8.84
N GLN A 69 24.75 -12.08 8.46
CA GLN A 69 26.09 -12.67 8.53
C GLN A 69 26.61 -12.77 9.95
N LEU A 70 26.21 -11.87 10.85
CA LEU A 70 26.58 -11.89 12.27
C LEU A 70 25.73 -12.86 13.10
N LEU A 71 24.50 -13.13 12.68
CA LEU A 71 23.55 -13.96 13.41
C LEU A 71 24.07 -15.37 13.77
N PRO A 72 24.80 -16.10 12.88
CA PRO A 72 25.38 -17.40 13.22
C PRO A 72 26.49 -17.33 14.29
N SER A 73 27.18 -16.19 14.40
CA SER A 73 28.27 -15.98 15.37
C SER A 73 27.83 -15.35 16.68
N ALA A 74 26.54 -15.05 16.84
CA ALA A 74 26.00 -14.52 18.09
C ALA A 74 26.10 -15.56 19.22
N GLU A 75 26.72 -15.19 20.32
CA GLU A 75 27.01 -16.10 21.45
C GLU A 75 25.83 -16.14 22.43
N THR A 76 25.13 -15.02 22.63
CA THR A 76 24.03 -14.91 23.58
C THR A 76 22.64 -14.93 22.93
N ALA A 77 21.62 -15.30 23.70
CA ALA A 77 20.24 -15.25 23.24
C ALA A 77 19.77 -13.80 22.97
N GLU A 78 20.29 -12.85 23.77
CA GLU A 78 20.02 -11.43 23.65
C GLU A 78 20.59 -10.87 22.34
N GLU A 79 21.81 -11.23 21.96
CA GLU A 79 22.40 -10.85 20.69
C GLU A 79 21.64 -11.42 19.49
N LYS A 80 21.27 -12.71 19.56
CA LYS A 80 20.45 -13.34 18.50
C LYS A 80 19.12 -12.63 18.32
N LYS A 81 18.47 -12.28 19.42
CA LYS A 81 17.23 -11.53 19.41
C LYS A 81 17.43 -10.13 18.81
N LEU A 82 18.45 -9.40 19.27
CA LEU A 82 18.76 -8.06 18.77
C LEU A 82 19.01 -8.08 17.25
N TYR A 83 19.84 -9.00 16.74
CA TYR A 83 20.14 -9.11 15.32
C TYR A 83 18.90 -9.48 14.51
N SER A 84 18.07 -10.42 15.02
CA SER A 84 16.79 -10.77 14.39
C SER A 84 15.83 -9.60 14.34
N ASP A 85 15.71 -8.82 15.40
CA ASP A 85 14.84 -7.65 15.47
C ASP A 85 15.29 -6.57 14.48
N ILE A 86 16.61 -6.34 14.35
CA ILE A 86 17.17 -5.41 13.36
C ILE A 86 16.90 -5.87 11.93
N ILE A 87 17.08 -7.16 11.63
CA ILE A 87 16.79 -7.75 10.32
C ILE A 87 15.30 -7.56 9.98
N ASN A 88 14.41 -7.91 10.89
CA ASN A 88 12.97 -7.80 10.69
C ASN A 88 12.54 -6.34 10.46
N GLN A 89 13.01 -5.42 11.29
CA GLN A 89 12.71 -4.00 11.17
C GLN A 89 13.14 -3.42 9.81
N ASN A 90 14.36 -3.78 9.35
CA ASN A 90 14.85 -3.30 8.06
C ASN A 90 14.15 -3.98 6.87
N SER A 91 13.70 -5.23 7.03
CA SER A 91 12.87 -5.92 6.05
C SER A 91 11.51 -5.25 5.88
N ASP A 92 10.86 -4.85 6.98
CA ASP A 92 9.60 -4.12 6.94
C ASP A 92 9.74 -2.75 6.25
N ILE A 93 10.84 -2.03 6.54
CA ILE A 93 11.16 -0.76 5.87
C ILE A 93 11.32 -0.96 4.37
N LEU A 94 12.04 -2.00 3.95
CA LEU A 94 12.28 -2.30 2.53
C LEU A 94 10.99 -2.67 1.82
N LEU A 95 10.14 -3.49 2.43
CA LEU A 95 8.83 -3.86 1.89
C LEU A 95 7.92 -2.65 1.72
N GLN A 96 7.89 -1.75 2.71
CA GLN A 96 7.12 -0.52 2.61
C GLN A 96 7.63 0.36 1.48
N LEU A 97 8.96 0.52 1.34
CA LEU A 97 9.56 1.28 0.24
C LEU A 97 9.16 0.71 -1.13
N ILE A 98 9.21 -0.61 -1.30
CA ILE A 98 8.79 -1.28 -2.55
C ILE A 98 7.32 -0.99 -2.85
N ASN A 99 6.44 -1.11 -1.86
CA ASN A 99 5.02 -0.81 -2.02
C ASN A 99 4.77 0.66 -2.37
N ASP A 100 5.49 1.58 -1.74
CA ASP A 100 5.44 3.02 -2.04
C ASP A 100 5.84 3.30 -3.51
N ILE A 101 6.91 2.63 -4.01
CA ILE A 101 7.36 2.75 -5.41
C ILE A 101 6.32 2.18 -6.38
N LEU A 102 5.74 1.03 -6.06
CA LEU A 102 4.70 0.41 -6.89
C LEU A 102 3.44 1.27 -6.95
N ASP A 103 2.99 1.81 -5.82
CA ASP A 103 1.86 2.74 -5.78
C ASP A 103 2.14 4.00 -6.61
N LEU A 104 3.32 4.61 -6.43
CA LEU A 104 3.72 5.76 -7.22
C LEU A 104 3.74 5.45 -8.73
N SER A 105 4.29 4.30 -9.12
CA SER A 105 4.33 3.87 -10.53
C SER A 105 2.94 3.68 -11.11
N LYS A 106 1.99 3.09 -10.36
CA LYS A 106 0.58 2.94 -10.78
C LYS A 106 -0.12 4.29 -10.91
N ILE A 107 0.17 5.23 -10.00
CA ILE A 107 -0.41 6.58 -10.05
C ILE A 107 0.12 7.35 -11.28
N GLU A 108 1.43 7.31 -11.55
CA GLU A 108 2.03 7.98 -12.71
C GLU A 108 1.57 7.41 -14.04
N ALA A 109 1.35 6.09 -14.11
CA ALA A 109 0.78 5.42 -15.27
C ALA A 109 -0.74 5.66 -15.42
N GLY A 110 -1.40 6.29 -14.44
CA GLY A 110 -2.86 6.45 -14.42
C GLY A 110 -3.63 5.14 -14.20
N THR A 111 -2.93 4.07 -13.83
CA THR A 111 -3.47 2.73 -13.65
C THR A 111 -3.85 2.43 -12.19
N LEU A 112 -3.72 3.39 -11.28
CA LEU A 112 -4.23 3.23 -9.93
C LEU A 112 -5.76 3.15 -9.98
N GLU A 113 -6.28 1.99 -9.71
CA GLU A 113 -7.73 1.79 -9.56
C GLU A 113 -8.17 2.30 -8.19
N TYR A 114 -9.28 2.99 -8.16
CA TYR A 114 -10.00 3.39 -6.96
C TYR A 114 -11.34 2.66 -6.94
N ILE A 115 -11.47 1.71 -6.03
CA ILE A 115 -12.63 0.83 -5.96
C ILE A 115 -13.59 1.36 -4.90
N LYS A 116 -14.64 2.05 -5.35
CA LYS A 116 -15.72 2.51 -4.46
C LYS A 116 -16.59 1.33 -4.04
N ARG A 117 -16.70 1.13 -2.74
CA ARG A 117 -17.59 0.14 -2.12
C ARG A 117 -18.27 0.74 -0.89
N PRO A 118 -19.43 0.20 -0.50
CA PRO A 118 -20.01 0.53 0.78
C PRO A 118 -19.06 0.15 1.92
N MET A 119 -18.72 1.10 2.78
CA MET A 119 -17.84 0.91 3.93
C MET A 119 -18.34 1.67 5.15
N ASN A 120 -17.89 1.24 6.33
CA ASN A 120 -18.10 1.95 7.58
C ASN A 120 -16.80 2.59 8.03
N LEU A 121 -16.68 3.90 7.94
CA LEU A 121 -15.47 4.64 8.32
C LEU A 121 -15.14 4.46 9.81
N GLY A 122 -16.16 4.37 10.69
CA GLY A 122 -15.96 4.09 12.09
C GLY A 122 -15.28 2.73 12.34
N GLU A 123 -15.71 1.66 11.63
CA GLU A 123 -15.07 0.34 11.72
C GLU A 123 -13.63 0.35 11.23
N VAL A 124 -13.35 1.07 10.14
CA VAL A 124 -11.99 1.24 9.62
C VAL A 124 -11.10 1.91 10.67
N CYS A 125 -11.56 3.00 11.26
CA CYS A 125 -10.82 3.72 12.29
C CYS A 125 -10.63 2.89 13.58
N ARG A 126 -11.64 2.11 14.02
CA ARG A 126 -11.51 1.17 15.16
C ARG A 126 -10.45 0.09 14.89
N THR A 127 -10.42 -0.43 13.67
CA THR A 127 -9.40 -1.42 13.25
C THR A 127 -7.99 -0.81 13.34
N ILE A 128 -7.83 0.39 12.81
CA ILE A 128 -6.56 1.13 12.86
C ILE A 128 -6.17 1.43 14.32
N TYR A 129 -7.10 1.90 15.14
CA TYR A 129 -6.88 2.19 16.55
C TYR A 129 -6.34 0.96 17.30
N THR A 130 -7.00 -0.18 17.13
CA THR A 130 -6.59 -1.44 17.78
C THR A 130 -5.15 -1.84 17.43
N VAL A 131 -4.77 -1.70 16.16
CA VAL A 131 -3.42 -2.04 15.70
C VAL A 131 -2.36 -1.04 16.21
N HIS A 132 -2.68 0.24 16.21
CA HIS A 132 -1.72 1.29 16.56
C HIS A 132 -1.59 1.53 18.07
N LYS A 133 -2.63 1.24 18.86
CA LYS A 133 -2.62 1.42 20.32
C LYS A 133 -1.47 0.69 21.00
N GLU A 134 -1.12 -0.50 20.53
CA GLU A 134 -0.02 -1.31 21.08
C GLU A 134 1.36 -0.88 20.55
N ARG A 135 1.41 0.00 19.54
CA ARG A 135 2.65 0.41 18.86
C ARG A 135 3.14 1.80 19.22
N VAL A 136 2.35 2.58 19.95
CA VAL A 136 2.78 3.89 20.42
C VAL A 136 3.89 3.75 21.47
N LYS A 137 4.78 4.74 21.50
CA LYS A 137 5.89 4.76 22.46
C LYS A 137 5.38 4.90 23.89
N GLU A 138 6.16 4.42 24.84
CA GLU A 138 5.93 4.68 26.26
C GLU A 138 5.91 6.21 26.51
N GLY A 139 4.91 6.69 27.24
CA GLY A 139 4.68 8.13 27.45
C GLY A 139 3.79 8.82 26.39
N VAL A 140 3.35 8.11 25.34
CA VAL A 140 2.43 8.64 24.33
C VAL A 140 1.08 7.94 24.45
N THR A 141 -0.01 8.73 24.49
CA THR A 141 -1.38 8.21 24.51
C THR A 141 -2.01 8.35 23.13
N LEU A 142 -2.58 7.23 22.59
CA LEU A 142 -3.38 7.29 21.38
C LEU A 142 -4.86 7.38 21.73
N VAL A 143 -5.56 8.35 21.15
CA VAL A 143 -7.01 8.60 21.36
C VAL A 143 -7.73 8.57 20.03
N PHE A 144 -8.86 7.85 19.96
CA PHE A 144 -9.80 7.87 18.85
C PHE A 144 -11.08 8.57 19.27
N ASP A 145 -11.41 9.72 18.67
CA ASP A 145 -12.51 10.59 19.10
C ASP A 145 -13.90 10.03 18.78
N ASN A 146 -14.04 9.23 17.74
CA ASN A 146 -15.33 8.69 17.25
C ASN A 146 -15.46 7.18 17.50
N GLU A 147 -14.99 6.66 18.64
CA GLU A 147 -14.91 5.20 18.88
C GLU A 147 -16.28 4.51 18.79
N GLU A 148 -17.34 5.18 19.21
CA GLU A 148 -18.72 4.65 19.21
C GLU A 148 -19.52 5.06 17.95
N GLU A 149 -18.96 5.87 17.05
CA GLU A 149 -19.65 6.41 15.89
C GLU A 149 -19.48 5.53 14.65
N ASP A 150 -20.60 5.22 14.00
CA ASP A 150 -20.65 4.55 12.70
C ASP A 150 -20.96 5.56 11.61
N LEU A 151 -20.12 5.62 10.57
CA LEU A 151 -20.32 6.44 9.39
C LEU A 151 -20.24 5.59 8.12
N LEU A 152 -21.44 5.33 7.57
CA LEU A 152 -21.58 4.56 6.33
C LEU A 152 -21.38 5.47 5.13
N MET A 153 -20.50 5.05 4.22
CA MET A 153 -20.18 5.79 3.00
C MET A 153 -19.71 4.85 1.88
N GLU A 154 -19.66 5.36 0.66
CA GLU A 154 -18.98 4.70 -0.44
C GLU A 154 -17.54 5.18 -0.53
N GLY A 155 -16.59 4.26 -0.57
CA GLY A 155 -15.17 4.60 -0.63
C GLY A 155 -14.28 3.39 -0.86
N ASP A 156 -12.99 3.66 -1.05
CA ASP A 156 -11.96 2.62 -1.05
C ASP A 156 -11.36 2.51 0.36
N GLN A 157 -11.83 1.53 1.11
CA GLN A 157 -11.42 1.29 2.49
C GLN A 157 -9.91 1.18 2.63
N ASN A 158 -9.24 0.49 1.69
CA ASN A 158 -7.79 0.26 1.76
C ASN A 158 -7.01 1.56 1.55
N ARG A 159 -7.43 2.39 0.61
CA ARG A 159 -6.76 3.67 0.34
C ARG A 159 -6.97 4.66 1.48
N ILE A 160 -8.17 4.71 2.04
CA ILE A 160 -8.46 5.53 3.23
C ILE A 160 -7.63 5.04 4.43
N MET A 161 -7.61 3.73 4.67
CA MET A 161 -6.79 3.12 5.72
C MET A 161 -5.30 3.42 5.54
N GLN A 162 -4.79 3.38 4.31
CA GLN A 162 -3.40 3.69 3.96
C GLN A 162 -3.05 5.14 4.35
N VAL A 163 -3.92 6.11 4.03
CA VAL A 163 -3.68 7.53 4.36
C VAL A 163 -3.69 7.74 5.88
N ILE A 164 -4.70 7.21 6.60
CA ILE A 164 -4.79 7.34 8.06
C ILE A 164 -3.58 6.70 8.75
N THR A 165 -3.21 5.49 8.31
CA THR A 165 -2.04 4.76 8.85
C THR A 165 -0.75 5.53 8.63
N ASN A 166 -0.57 6.16 7.46
CA ASN A 166 0.60 7.00 7.18
C ASN A 166 0.67 8.20 8.13
N PHE A 167 -0.44 8.88 8.36
CA PHE A 167 -0.50 10.01 9.30
C PHE A 167 -0.19 9.56 10.73
N LEU A 168 -0.79 8.46 11.20
CA LEU A 168 -0.54 7.92 12.54
C LEU A 168 0.89 7.45 12.74
N THR A 169 1.50 6.84 11.72
CA THR A 169 2.90 6.42 11.75
C THR A 169 3.83 7.64 11.86
N ASN A 170 3.54 8.71 11.10
CA ASN A 170 4.27 9.96 11.21
C ASN A 170 4.09 10.61 12.59
N ALA A 171 2.86 10.68 13.11
CA ALA A 171 2.58 11.19 14.44
C ALA A 171 3.35 10.41 15.53
N SER A 172 3.32 9.06 15.49
CA SER A 172 4.06 8.20 16.44
C SER A 172 5.58 8.35 16.35
N LYS A 173 6.08 8.65 15.15
CA LYS A 173 7.51 8.87 14.94
C LYS A 173 8.00 10.17 15.57
N PHE A 174 7.23 11.23 15.45
CA PHE A 174 7.63 12.58 15.84
C PHE A 174 7.06 13.06 17.19
N THR A 175 6.25 12.23 17.85
CA THR A 175 5.79 12.44 19.22
C THR A 175 6.57 11.56 20.17
N TYR A 176 7.24 12.16 21.14
CA TYR A 176 8.04 11.44 22.14
C TYR A 176 7.30 11.33 23.47
N GLU A 177 6.49 12.31 23.82
CA GLU A 177 5.63 12.35 25.00
C GLU A 177 4.34 13.10 24.66
N GLY A 178 3.24 12.78 25.35
CA GLY A 178 1.96 13.46 25.17
C GLY A 178 0.90 12.63 24.46
N GLU A 179 0.21 13.19 23.47
CA GLU A 179 -0.99 12.60 22.89
C GLU A 179 -0.97 12.62 21.36
N ILE A 180 -1.47 11.53 20.78
CA ILE A 180 -1.86 11.44 19.37
C ILE A 180 -3.38 11.21 19.35
N ARG A 181 -4.11 12.10 18.70
CA ARG A 181 -5.56 12.06 18.62
C ARG A 181 -6.00 12.01 17.16
N PHE A 182 -6.93 11.14 16.82
CA PHE A 182 -7.47 11.08 15.48
C PHE A 182 -8.97 10.84 15.49
N GLY A 183 -9.62 11.22 14.39
CA GLY A 183 -11.05 11.10 14.26
C GLY A 183 -11.53 11.61 12.91
N PHE A 184 -12.85 11.68 12.77
CA PHE A 184 -13.50 12.21 11.58
C PHE A 184 -14.70 13.09 11.96
N GLY A 185 -15.11 13.96 11.04
CA GLY A 185 -16.28 14.83 11.23
C GLY A 185 -16.90 15.21 9.90
N ARG A 186 -18.21 15.39 9.88
CA ARG A 186 -18.93 15.87 8.70
C ARG A 186 -18.70 17.36 8.50
N MET A 187 -18.44 17.78 7.26
CA MET A 187 -18.32 19.15 6.82
C MET A 187 -19.14 19.34 5.54
N ASP A 188 -20.32 19.96 5.65
CA ASP A 188 -21.26 20.19 4.53
C ASP A 188 -21.40 18.96 3.59
N LYS A 189 -20.61 18.95 2.50
CA LYS A 189 -20.61 17.87 1.48
C LYS A 189 -19.44 16.89 1.61
N ASP A 190 -18.60 17.08 2.62
CA ASP A 190 -17.38 16.30 2.80
C ASP A 190 -17.30 15.69 4.19
N ILE A 191 -16.52 14.62 4.32
CA ILE A 191 -16.06 14.10 5.60
C ILE A 191 -14.60 14.51 5.74
N ARG A 192 -14.28 15.18 6.83
CA ARG A 192 -12.90 15.48 7.20
C ARG A 192 -12.38 14.46 8.19
N VAL A 193 -11.27 13.81 7.83
CA VAL A 193 -10.51 12.91 8.72
C VAL A 193 -9.25 13.64 9.15
N TYR A 194 -8.87 13.52 10.42
CA TYR A 194 -7.69 14.20 10.96
C TYR A 194 -6.89 13.33 11.92
N VAL A 195 -5.60 13.62 11.98
CA VAL A 195 -4.66 13.09 12.98
C VAL A 195 -3.90 14.28 13.56
N LYS A 196 -4.05 14.49 14.85
CA LYS A 196 -3.41 15.56 15.62
C LYS A 196 -2.38 14.93 16.57
N ASP A 197 -1.20 15.48 16.60
CA ASP A 197 -0.12 15.10 17.51
C ASP A 197 0.37 16.28 18.34
N THR A 198 0.96 16.01 19.49
CA THR A 198 1.65 16.96 20.36
C THR A 198 3.17 16.89 20.21
N GLY A 199 3.64 16.48 19.04
CA GLY A 199 5.06 16.27 18.76
C GLY A 199 5.85 17.54 18.51
N ILE A 200 6.98 17.39 17.82
CA ILE A 200 7.93 18.48 17.57
C ILE A 200 7.38 19.61 16.70
N GLY A 201 6.28 19.39 15.97
CA GLY A 201 5.76 20.33 14.97
C GLY A 201 6.66 20.47 13.75
N ILE A 202 6.28 21.37 12.84
CA ILE A 202 6.93 21.61 11.55
C ILE A 202 7.28 23.09 11.44
N GLU A 203 8.48 23.38 10.95
CA GLU A 203 8.91 24.75 10.64
C GLU A 203 8.00 25.37 9.57
N PRO A 204 7.56 26.63 9.70
CA PRO A 204 6.63 27.28 8.77
C PRO A 204 7.10 27.21 7.30
N GLU A 205 8.39 27.35 7.05
CA GLU A 205 9.00 27.32 5.72
C GLU A 205 8.89 25.94 5.04
N LYS A 206 8.72 24.87 5.83
CA LYS A 206 8.64 23.49 5.33
C LYS A 206 7.21 22.99 5.14
N VAL A 207 6.23 23.65 5.74
CA VAL A 207 4.81 23.21 5.73
C VAL A 207 4.27 23.02 4.32
N ASP A 208 4.58 23.94 3.41
CA ASP A 208 4.09 23.89 2.03
C ASP A 208 4.76 22.77 1.20
N HIS A 209 5.93 22.29 1.63
CA HIS A 209 6.76 21.32 0.90
C HIS A 209 6.65 19.88 1.40
N ILE A 210 6.04 19.62 2.56
CA ILE A 210 6.03 18.28 3.16
C ILE A 210 5.28 17.22 2.33
N PHE A 211 4.41 17.63 1.43
CA PHE A 211 3.71 16.75 0.49
C PHE A 211 4.47 16.55 -0.83
N GLU A 212 5.63 17.18 -1.00
CA GLU A 212 6.51 16.93 -2.13
C GLU A 212 7.26 15.61 -1.95
N ARG A 213 7.68 15.01 -3.07
CA ARG A 213 8.37 13.72 -3.07
C ARG A 213 9.77 13.87 -2.46
N PHE A 214 10.16 12.92 -1.59
CA PHE A 214 11.47 12.85 -0.94
C PHE A 214 11.79 13.97 0.06
N VAL A 215 10.82 14.76 0.42
CA VAL A 215 11.01 15.76 1.47
C VAL A 215 11.05 15.05 2.83
N LYS A 216 12.17 15.25 3.54
CA LYS A 216 12.38 14.80 4.92
C LYS A 216 12.60 16.05 5.78
N LEU A 217 11.85 16.18 6.85
CA LEU A 217 12.00 17.31 7.79
C LEU A 217 13.35 17.27 8.50
N ASN A 218 13.90 16.07 8.69
CA ASN A 218 15.22 15.83 9.27
C ASN A 218 15.92 14.74 8.44
N SER A 219 17.18 14.99 8.02
CA SER A 219 17.98 14.03 7.25
C SER A 219 18.27 12.73 8.00
N PHE A 220 18.19 12.72 9.32
CA PHE A 220 18.37 11.53 10.16
C PHE A 220 17.04 10.79 10.44
N ALA A 221 15.89 11.35 10.04
CA ALA A 221 14.61 10.71 10.27
C ALA A 221 14.42 9.52 9.32
N GLN A 222 14.22 8.32 9.88
CA GLN A 222 13.86 7.12 9.11
C GLN A 222 12.58 7.35 8.29
N GLY A 223 12.58 6.92 7.02
CA GLY A 223 11.41 6.98 6.15
C GLY A 223 11.77 7.36 4.73
N THR A 224 10.94 6.97 3.78
CA THR A 224 11.16 7.10 2.33
C THR A 224 11.00 8.52 1.80
N GLY A 225 10.27 9.38 2.52
CA GLY A 225 9.81 10.68 2.03
C GLY A 225 8.77 10.60 0.91
N LEU A 226 8.20 9.41 0.67
CA LEU A 226 7.15 9.19 -0.33
C LEU A 226 5.75 9.15 0.27
N GLY A 227 5.61 8.73 1.53
CA GLY A 227 4.31 8.46 2.13
C GLY A 227 3.32 9.61 2.03
N LEU A 228 3.71 10.84 2.41
CA LEU A 228 2.82 12.01 2.34
C LEU A 228 2.49 12.39 0.89
N SER A 229 3.43 12.27 -0.04
CA SER A 229 3.17 12.54 -1.47
C SER A 229 2.22 11.52 -2.08
N ILE A 230 2.29 10.25 -1.68
CA ILE A 230 1.35 9.20 -2.06
C ILE A 230 -0.04 9.50 -1.47
N CYS A 231 -0.11 9.88 -0.19
CA CYS A 231 -1.37 10.29 0.44
C CYS A 231 -2.05 11.42 -0.34
N ARG A 232 -1.28 12.45 -0.74
CA ARG A 232 -1.79 13.56 -1.55
C ARG A 232 -2.37 13.07 -2.87
N MET A 233 -1.64 12.24 -3.61
CA MET A 233 -2.10 11.71 -4.89
C MET A 233 -3.34 10.81 -4.75
N ILE A 234 -3.43 10.01 -3.69
CA ILE A 234 -4.62 9.21 -3.38
C ILE A 234 -5.83 10.12 -3.14
N ILE A 235 -5.69 11.13 -2.27
CA ILE A 235 -6.81 12.01 -1.89
C ILE A 235 -7.24 12.88 -3.08
N GLU A 236 -6.32 13.43 -3.87
CA GLU A 236 -6.63 14.17 -5.10
C GLU A 236 -7.38 13.29 -6.12
N LYS A 237 -7.00 12.00 -6.24
CA LYS A 237 -7.70 11.03 -7.11
C LYS A 237 -9.13 10.76 -6.67
N ILE A 238 -9.40 10.80 -5.37
CA ILE A 238 -10.73 10.64 -4.78
C ILE A 238 -11.59 11.90 -4.96
N GLY A 239 -10.96 13.03 -5.27
CA GLY A 239 -11.61 14.34 -5.39
C GLY A 239 -11.70 15.09 -4.05
N GLY A 240 -10.88 14.68 -3.06
CA GLY A 240 -10.75 15.35 -1.77
C GLY A 240 -9.56 16.30 -1.72
N GLU A 241 -9.39 16.93 -0.57
CA GLU A 241 -8.27 17.82 -0.25
C GLU A 241 -7.45 17.27 0.91
N ILE A 242 -6.14 17.49 0.91
CA ILE A 242 -5.23 17.11 1.98
C ILE A 242 -4.46 18.33 2.46
N GLY A 243 -4.22 18.41 3.76
CA GLY A 243 -3.50 19.55 4.33
C GLY A 243 -2.91 19.25 5.71
N VAL A 244 -2.19 20.25 6.21
CA VAL A 244 -1.59 20.23 7.53
C VAL A 244 -1.67 21.61 8.17
N THR A 245 -1.83 21.64 9.47
CA THR A 245 -1.60 22.83 10.31
C THR A 245 -0.61 22.43 11.39
N SER A 246 0.46 23.19 11.56
CA SER A 246 1.53 22.85 12.50
C SER A 246 2.17 24.08 13.09
N GLU A 247 2.64 23.96 14.33
CA GLU A 247 3.43 24.97 15.02
C GLU A 247 4.62 24.27 15.68
N LEU A 248 5.82 24.78 15.42
CA LEU A 248 7.05 24.20 15.95
C LEU A 248 7.02 24.15 17.49
N GLY A 249 7.27 22.96 18.05
CA GLY A 249 7.23 22.72 19.51
C GLY A 249 5.84 22.49 20.08
N LYS A 250 4.74 22.58 19.29
CA LYS A 250 3.37 22.35 19.76
C LYS A 250 2.69 21.14 19.11
N GLY A 251 3.25 20.64 18.01
CA GLY A 251 2.73 19.51 17.26
C GLY A 251 2.09 19.87 15.93
N SER A 252 1.42 18.90 15.31
CA SER A 252 0.85 19.01 13.98
C SER A 252 -0.57 18.43 13.93
N THR A 253 -1.36 18.91 12.98
CA THR A 253 -2.65 18.32 12.63
C THR A 253 -2.68 18.09 11.14
N PHE A 254 -2.55 16.84 10.73
CA PHE A 254 -2.75 16.39 9.36
C PHE A 254 -4.21 16.07 9.13
N TYR A 255 -4.74 16.46 7.98
CA TYR A 255 -6.13 16.18 7.65
C TYR A 255 -6.31 15.94 6.15
N PHE A 256 -7.39 15.26 5.83
CA PHE A 256 -7.88 15.17 4.46
C PHE A 256 -9.41 15.19 4.44
N THR A 257 -9.98 15.54 3.29
CA THR A 257 -11.41 15.49 3.05
C THR A 257 -11.76 14.40 2.04
N ILE A 258 -12.96 13.84 2.16
CA ILE A 258 -13.52 12.88 1.21
C ILE A 258 -14.90 13.38 0.85
N PRO A 259 -15.23 13.53 -0.46
CA PRO A 259 -16.59 13.85 -0.89
C PRO A 259 -17.60 12.83 -0.32
N TYR A 260 -18.65 13.34 0.30
CA TYR A 260 -19.69 12.53 0.93
C TYR A 260 -21.06 12.92 0.38
N GLU A 261 -21.73 11.97 -0.23
CA GLU A 261 -23.14 12.09 -0.61
C GLU A 261 -23.99 11.27 0.35
N GLU A 262 -24.94 11.90 0.99
CA GLU A 262 -25.89 11.21 1.88
C GLU A 262 -26.84 10.35 1.05
N THR A 263 -26.52 9.09 0.90
CA THR A 263 -27.35 8.14 0.15
C THR A 263 -28.50 7.66 1.02
N GLY A 264 -29.67 8.25 0.84
CA GLY A 264 -30.89 7.99 1.64
C GLY A 264 -31.45 6.56 1.56
N GLU A 265 -30.91 5.66 0.77
CA GLU A 265 -31.45 4.29 0.58
C GLU A 265 -30.53 3.15 1.05
N HIS A 266 -29.25 3.37 1.31
CA HIS A 266 -28.30 2.30 1.65
C HIS A 266 -28.35 1.80 3.10
N GLY A 267 -29.10 2.44 3.97
CA GLY A 267 -29.36 1.93 5.34
C GLY A 267 -30.02 0.55 5.40
N LYS A 268 -30.57 0.07 4.28
CA LYS A 268 -31.21 -1.27 4.20
C LYS A 268 -30.20 -2.37 3.82
N PHE A 269 -29.20 -2.08 3.01
CA PHE A 269 -28.22 -3.07 2.56
C PHE A 269 -27.27 -3.54 3.68
N PHE A 270 -26.93 -2.64 4.61
CA PHE A 270 -26.03 -2.99 5.73
C PHE A 270 -26.70 -3.83 6.83
N LYS A 271 -28.04 -3.82 6.93
CA LYS A 271 -28.76 -4.69 7.87
C LYS A 271 -28.84 -6.15 7.41
N GLU A 272 -28.75 -6.41 6.11
CA GLU A 272 -28.80 -7.77 5.57
C GLU A 272 -27.45 -8.48 5.53
N SER A 273 -26.34 -7.74 5.52
CA SER A 273 -24.97 -8.34 5.54
C SER A 273 -24.56 -8.94 6.89
N LYS A 274 -25.31 -8.67 7.97
CA LYS A 274 -25.09 -9.32 9.28
C LYS A 274 -25.74 -10.71 9.43
N VAL A 275 -26.39 -11.23 8.39
CA VAL A 275 -27.13 -12.51 8.45
C VAL A 275 -26.73 -13.46 7.31
N VAL A 276 -25.45 -13.56 6.98
CA VAL A 276 -24.97 -14.73 6.21
C VAL A 276 -23.64 -15.21 6.78
N SER A 277 -23.74 -15.79 7.97
CA SER A 277 -22.79 -16.80 8.42
C SER A 277 -23.49 -17.79 9.38
N LYS A 278 -24.56 -18.39 8.86
CA LYS A 278 -25.05 -19.69 9.31
C LYS A 278 -25.13 -20.59 8.09
N GLY A 279 -23.98 -20.82 7.46
CA GLY A 279 -23.78 -21.95 6.56
C GLY A 279 -23.49 -23.17 7.42
N ASN A 280 -24.26 -24.20 7.26
CA ASN A 280 -24.16 -25.49 7.89
C ASN A 280 -22.72 -25.99 7.93
N THR A 281 -22.10 -25.93 9.08
CA THR A 281 -20.94 -26.74 9.42
C THR A 281 -21.42 -28.19 9.55
N VAL A 282 -21.28 -28.93 8.48
CA VAL A 282 -21.22 -30.39 8.58
C VAL A 282 -19.93 -30.70 9.32
N ASN A 283 -20.05 -31.01 10.60
CA ASN A 283 -18.97 -31.51 11.44
C ASN A 283 -18.40 -32.80 10.84
N ARG A 284 -17.34 -32.69 10.05
CA ARG A 284 -16.36 -33.75 9.88
C ARG A 284 -15.07 -33.23 10.50
N VAL A 285 -14.83 -33.58 11.73
CA VAL A 285 -13.56 -33.41 12.45
C VAL A 285 -12.53 -34.29 11.73
N GLN A 286 -11.84 -33.74 10.74
CA GLN A 286 -10.75 -34.40 10.05
C GLN A 286 -9.46 -33.72 10.52
N GLN A 287 -8.64 -34.47 11.26
CA GLN A 287 -7.34 -33.96 11.70
C GLN A 287 -6.46 -33.75 10.46
N ILE A 288 -6.12 -32.49 10.15
CA ILE A 288 -5.22 -32.18 9.04
C ILE A 288 -3.86 -32.83 9.33
N LYS A 289 -3.41 -33.69 8.43
CA LYS A 289 -2.10 -34.36 8.51
C LYS A 289 -1.22 -34.03 7.33
N LYS A 290 -1.84 -33.84 6.16
CA LYS A 290 -1.14 -33.68 4.90
C LYS A 290 -1.56 -32.40 4.21
N ILE A 291 -0.62 -31.50 3.97
CA ILE A 291 -0.85 -30.21 3.32
C ILE A 291 -0.10 -30.22 1.98
N LEU A 292 -0.81 -29.90 0.89
CA LEU A 292 -0.21 -29.63 -0.40
C LEU A 292 0.16 -28.15 -0.48
N VAL A 293 1.41 -27.86 -0.74
CA VAL A 293 1.95 -26.51 -0.94
C VAL A 293 2.26 -26.36 -2.43
N ALA A 294 1.53 -25.50 -3.11
CA ALA A 294 1.82 -25.07 -4.47
C ALA A 294 2.55 -23.73 -4.41
N GLU A 295 3.84 -23.74 -4.74
CA GLU A 295 4.76 -22.60 -4.66
C GLU A 295 5.92 -22.84 -5.64
N ASP A 296 6.17 -21.90 -6.54
CA ASP A 296 7.20 -22.03 -7.58
C ASP A 296 8.61 -21.72 -7.09
N VAL A 297 8.72 -20.98 -6.00
CA VAL A 297 10.00 -20.54 -5.42
C VAL A 297 10.41 -21.48 -4.28
N GLU A 298 11.49 -22.23 -4.46
CA GLU A 298 11.99 -23.21 -3.50
C GLU A 298 12.25 -22.62 -2.09
N SER A 299 12.79 -21.41 -2.01
CA SER A 299 13.03 -20.74 -0.71
C SER A 299 11.75 -20.49 0.07
N ASN A 300 10.64 -20.19 -0.61
CA ASN A 300 9.33 -19.99 0.03
C ASN A 300 8.78 -21.33 0.54
N PHE A 301 8.93 -22.40 -0.23
CA PHE A 301 8.58 -23.76 0.24
C PHE A 301 9.41 -24.17 1.47
N ILE A 302 10.74 -23.91 1.45
CA ILE A 302 11.61 -24.19 2.59
C ILE A 302 11.17 -23.40 3.81
N LEU A 303 10.78 -22.12 3.65
CA LEU A 303 10.23 -21.31 4.74
C LEU A 303 8.98 -21.98 5.33
N LEU A 304 7.99 -22.33 4.50
CA LEU A 304 6.78 -23.02 4.94
C LEU A 304 7.09 -24.35 5.63
N LYS A 305 8.04 -25.13 5.08
CA LYS A 305 8.49 -26.36 5.69
C LYS A 305 9.10 -26.16 7.09
N ASN A 306 9.84 -25.09 7.31
CA ASN A 306 10.39 -24.79 8.63
C ASN A 306 9.31 -24.30 9.61
N LEU A 307 8.30 -23.56 9.14
CA LEU A 307 7.22 -23.04 9.97
C LEU A 307 6.23 -24.12 10.43
N ILE A 308 5.85 -25.03 9.54
CA ILE A 308 4.76 -25.99 9.83
C ILE A 308 5.12 -27.46 9.55
N GLY A 309 6.27 -27.77 8.97
CA GLY A 309 6.66 -29.13 8.60
C GLY A 309 6.94 -30.09 9.77
N ARG A 310 7.00 -29.59 11.01
CA ARG A 310 7.07 -30.43 12.22
C ARG A 310 5.71 -31.02 12.61
N GLU A 311 4.64 -30.37 12.21
CA GLU A 311 3.27 -30.72 12.62
C GLU A 311 2.50 -31.39 11.46
N TYR A 312 2.87 -31.06 10.22
CA TYR A 312 2.17 -31.51 9.01
C TYR A 312 3.13 -32.19 8.02
N THR A 313 2.63 -33.18 7.30
CA THR A 313 3.32 -33.73 6.13
C THR A 313 3.09 -32.82 4.95
N LEU A 314 4.15 -32.20 4.41
CA LEU A 314 4.06 -31.30 3.29
C LEU A 314 4.36 -32.00 1.97
N LEU A 315 3.51 -31.79 0.99
CA LEU A 315 3.70 -32.13 -0.41
C LEU A 315 4.02 -30.83 -1.15
N TRP A 316 4.96 -30.85 -2.08
CA TRP A 316 5.37 -29.66 -2.82
C TRP A 316 5.07 -29.79 -4.30
N ALA A 317 4.24 -28.89 -4.83
CA ALA A 317 3.98 -28.67 -6.26
C ALA A 317 4.62 -27.35 -6.69
N LYS A 318 5.25 -27.32 -7.85
CA LYS A 318 5.99 -26.14 -8.36
C LYS A 318 5.14 -25.21 -9.22
N ASP A 319 3.91 -25.61 -9.53
CA ASP A 319 2.95 -24.82 -10.29
C ASP A 319 1.54 -25.42 -10.17
N GLY A 320 0.56 -24.74 -10.81
CA GLY A 320 -0.84 -25.16 -10.75
C GLY A 320 -1.11 -26.51 -11.39
N VAL A 321 -0.36 -26.91 -12.43
CA VAL A 321 -0.54 -28.22 -13.09
C VAL A 321 -0.11 -29.34 -12.16
N GLU A 322 1.09 -29.25 -11.58
CA GLU A 322 1.57 -30.20 -10.58
C GLU A 322 0.64 -30.23 -9.35
N ALA A 323 0.11 -29.09 -8.94
CA ALA A 323 -0.83 -29.03 -7.81
C ALA A 323 -2.09 -29.86 -8.06
N ILE A 324 -2.67 -29.80 -9.27
CA ILE A 324 -3.84 -30.60 -9.66
C ILE A 324 -3.48 -32.09 -9.70
N GLU A 325 -2.34 -32.46 -10.28
CA GLU A 325 -1.88 -33.85 -10.35
C GLU A 325 -1.65 -34.44 -8.96
N MET A 326 -0.94 -33.70 -8.10
CA MET A 326 -0.66 -34.12 -6.73
C MET A 326 -1.92 -34.16 -5.87
N TYR A 327 -2.87 -33.25 -6.09
CA TYR A 327 -4.17 -33.30 -5.44
C TYR A 327 -4.88 -34.64 -5.77
N LYS A 328 -4.94 -35.01 -7.04
CA LYS A 328 -5.57 -36.27 -7.47
C LYS A 328 -4.88 -37.50 -6.90
N GLN A 329 -3.55 -37.48 -6.87
CA GLN A 329 -2.75 -38.63 -6.46
C GLN A 329 -2.70 -38.84 -4.95
N TYR A 330 -2.54 -37.75 -4.19
CA TYR A 330 -2.25 -37.82 -2.75
C TYR A 330 -3.40 -37.44 -1.84
N GLN A 331 -4.45 -36.83 -2.39
CA GLN A 331 -5.65 -36.36 -1.65
C GLN A 331 -5.26 -35.66 -0.33
N PRO A 332 -4.63 -34.48 -0.39
CA PRO A 332 -4.24 -33.73 0.80
C PRO A 332 -5.47 -33.27 1.59
N ASP A 333 -5.28 -32.98 2.87
CA ASP A 333 -6.34 -32.49 3.75
C ASP A 333 -6.56 -30.99 3.61
N LEU A 334 -5.54 -30.24 3.14
CA LEU A 334 -5.55 -28.80 2.91
C LEU A 334 -4.56 -28.43 1.82
N ILE A 335 -4.83 -27.35 1.09
CA ILE A 335 -3.93 -26.80 0.07
C ILE A 335 -3.54 -25.37 0.45
N LEU A 336 -2.23 -25.08 0.46
CA LEU A 336 -1.67 -23.74 0.42
C LEU A 336 -1.32 -23.45 -1.05
N MET A 337 -1.98 -22.47 -1.67
CA MET A 337 -1.91 -22.22 -3.10
C MET A 337 -1.35 -20.83 -3.38
N ASP A 338 -0.15 -20.73 -3.92
CA ASP A 338 0.35 -19.46 -4.45
C ASP A 338 -0.52 -19.01 -5.62
N VAL A 339 -0.93 -17.75 -5.60
CA VAL A 339 -1.75 -17.17 -6.67
C VAL A 339 -0.96 -17.03 -7.96
N LYS A 340 0.30 -16.63 -7.90
CA LYS A 340 1.14 -16.39 -9.07
C LYS A 340 2.19 -17.48 -9.26
N MET A 341 1.97 -18.34 -10.22
CA MET A 341 2.90 -19.41 -10.59
C MET A 341 3.03 -19.52 -12.12
N PRO A 342 4.15 -20.05 -12.63
CA PRO A 342 4.33 -20.29 -14.06
C PRO A 342 3.40 -21.41 -14.56
N ARG A 343 3.24 -21.53 -15.87
CA ARG A 343 2.42 -22.53 -16.60
C ARG A 343 0.93 -22.41 -16.33
N MET A 344 0.51 -22.48 -15.07
CA MET A 344 -0.86 -22.37 -14.60
C MET A 344 -0.85 -21.64 -13.26
N ASP A 345 -1.62 -20.59 -13.16
CA ASP A 345 -1.73 -19.82 -11.91
C ASP A 345 -2.58 -20.57 -10.86
N GLY A 346 -2.46 -20.13 -9.59
CA GLY A 346 -3.14 -20.80 -8.49
C GLY A 346 -4.65 -20.62 -8.49
N LEU A 347 -5.18 -19.55 -9.07
CA LEU A 347 -6.63 -19.33 -9.15
C LEU A 347 -7.24 -20.26 -10.20
N GLU A 348 -6.60 -20.41 -11.35
CA GLU A 348 -7.00 -21.37 -12.37
C GLU A 348 -6.92 -22.81 -11.84
N ALA A 349 -5.84 -23.17 -11.14
CA ALA A 349 -5.68 -24.46 -10.49
C ALA A 349 -6.78 -24.70 -9.44
N THR A 350 -7.10 -23.68 -8.62
CA THR A 350 -8.18 -23.74 -7.63
C THR A 350 -9.52 -24.01 -8.31
N HIS A 351 -9.85 -23.29 -9.37
CA HIS A 351 -11.10 -23.49 -10.10
C HIS A 351 -11.23 -24.94 -10.62
N ILE A 352 -10.14 -25.51 -11.15
CA ILE A 352 -10.10 -26.88 -11.62
C ILE A 352 -10.26 -27.87 -10.45
N ILE A 353 -9.54 -27.66 -9.33
CA ILE A 353 -9.66 -28.52 -8.14
C ILE A 353 -11.08 -28.47 -7.59
N ARG A 354 -11.77 -27.33 -7.63
CA ARG A 354 -13.18 -27.21 -7.23
C ARG A 354 -14.16 -28.03 -8.08
N SER A 355 -13.78 -28.36 -9.31
CA SER A 355 -14.56 -29.29 -10.13
C SER A 355 -14.49 -30.76 -9.62
N TYR A 356 -13.45 -31.10 -8.86
CA TYR A 356 -13.27 -32.43 -8.24
C TYR A 356 -13.71 -32.46 -6.77
N SER A 357 -13.49 -31.38 -6.01
CA SER A 357 -13.89 -31.29 -4.60
C SER A 357 -14.34 -29.88 -4.23
N LYS A 358 -15.53 -29.78 -3.67
CA LYS A 358 -16.06 -28.53 -3.11
C LYS A 358 -15.66 -28.32 -1.65
N GLU A 359 -15.13 -29.36 -0.98
CA GLU A 359 -14.95 -29.37 0.48
C GLU A 359 -13.52 -29.11 0.95
N ILE A 360 -12.49 -29.47 0.12
CA ILE A 360 -11.09 -29.32 0.55
C ILE A 360 -10.77 -27.84 0.86
N PRO A 361 -10.20 -27.51 2.05
CA PRO A 361 -9.77 -26.17 2.32
C PRO A 361 -8.61 -25.76 1.40
N ILE A 362 -8.76 -24.61 0.72
CA ILE A 362 -7.71 -24.00 -0.10
C ILE A 362 -7.46 -22.62 0.43
N ILE A 363 -6.24 -22.38 0.91
CA ILE A 363 -5.78 -21.08 1.42
C ILE A 363 -4.85 -20.48 0.36
N ALA A 364 -5.24 -19.32 -0.19
CA ALA A 364 -4.42 -18.61 -1.17
C ALA A 364 -3.20 -17.95 -0.49
N LEU A 365 -2.02 -18.07 -1.09
CA LEU A 365 -0.83 -17.30 -0.73
C LEU A 365 -0.68 -16.16 -1.75
N THR A 366 -0.84 -14.92 -1.33
CA THR A 366 -0.87 -13.78 -2.24
C THR A 366 0.16 -12.72 -1.88
N ALA A 367 0.82 -12.13 -2.88
CA ALA A 367 1.71 -10.99 -2.71
C ALA A 367 0.93 -9.69 -2.46
N TYR A 368 -0.37 -9.67 -2.75
CA TYR A 368 -1.19 -8.47 -2.69
C TYR A 368 -2.16 -8.55 -1.51
N ALA A 369 -2.11 -7.52 -0.64
CA ALA A 369 -3.02 -7.36 0.48
C ALA A 369 -4.36 -6.70 0.09
N PHE A 370 -4.59 -6.46 -1.21
CA PHE A 370 -5.77 -5.75 -1.70
C PHE A 370 -7.02 -6.63 -1.65
N GLU A 371 -8.13 -6.03 -1.27
CA GLU A 371 -9.40 -6.73 -1.13
C GLU A 371 -9.92 -7.33 -2.45
N ALA A 372 -9.62 -6.67 -3.59
CA ALA A 372 -9.97 -7.19 -4.91
C ALA A 372 -9.32 -8.55 -5.21
N ASP A 373 -8.06 -8.75 -4.82
CA ASP A 373 -7.38 -10.04 -5.00
C ASP A 373 -7.90 -11.11 -4.04
N LYS A 374 -8.33 -10.69 -2.84
CA LYS A 374 -8.98 -11.57 -1.85
C LYS A 374 -10.34 -12.04 -2.35
N GLU A 375 -11.15 -11.12 -2.84
CA GLU A 375 -12.47 -11.45 -3.39
C GLU A 375 -12.35 -12.34 -4.61
N LEU A 376 -11.43 -12.04 -5.53
CA LEU A 376 -11.16 -12.88 -6.69
C LEU A 376 -10.75 -14.29 -6.25
N ALA A 377 -9.88 -14.42 -5.25
CA ALA A 377 -9.49 -15.71 -4.70
C ALA A 377 -10.70 -16.46 -4.10
N LEU A 378 -11.57 -15.76 -3.37
CA LEU A 378 -12.78 -16.36 -2.80
C LEU A 378 -13.81 -16.73 -3.89
N GLU A 379 -14.02 -15.88 -4.90
CA GLU A 379 -14.88 -16.15 -6.06
C GLU A 379 -14.39 -17.36 -6.87
N MET A 380 -13.07 -17.50 -7.03
CA MET A 380 -12.45 -18.66 -7.70
C MET A 380 -12.48 -19.93 -6.85
N GLY A 381 -12.94 -19.83 -5.60
CA GLY A 381 -13.19 -20.97 -4.73
C GLY A 381 -12.16 -21.20 -3.62
N CYS A 382 -11.26 -20.28 -3.34
CA CYS A 382 -10.43 -20.34 -2.13
C CYS A 382 -11.32 -20.13 -0.88
N ASN A 383 -10.90 -20.72 0.24
CA ASN A 383 -11.62 -20.61 1.52
C ASN A 383 -11.06 -19.50 2.40
N ASP A 384 -9.77 -19.17 2.24
CA ASP A 384 -9.06 -18.15 3.01
C ASP A 384 -7.82 -17.68 2.23
N PHE A 385 -7.09 -16.71 2.77
CA PHE A 385 -5.83 -16.23 2.19
C PHE A 385 -4.82 -15.87 3.27
N VAL A 386 -3.54 -15.93 2.90
CA VAL A 386 -2.39 -15.44 3.67
C VAL A 386 -1.55 -14.55 2.77
N THR A 387 -1.26 -13.34 3.24
CA THR A 387 -0.44 -12.37 2.48
C THR A 387 1.05 -12.66 2.63
N LYS A 388 1.79 -12.56 1.52
CA LYS A 388 3.25 -12.57 1.53
C LYS A 388 3.77 -11.18 1.95
N PRO A 389 4.81 -11.06 2.81
CA PRO A 389 5.62 -12.15 3.34
C PRO A 389 4.88 -12.98 4.39
N ILE A 390 5.04 -14.31 4.30
CA ILE A 390 4.36 -15.25 5.18
C ILE A 390 5.00 -15.20 6.57
N SER A 391 4.22 -14.84 7.59
CA SER A 391 4.65 -14.91 8.99
C SER A 391 4.06 -16.15 9.66
N GLU A 392 4.78 -16.71 10.64
CA GLU A 392 4.29 -17.85 11.42
C GLU A 392 2.92 -17.57 12.04
N ARG A 393 2.74 -16.38 12.60
CA ARG A 393 1.49 -15.98 13.27
C ARG A 393 0.29 -15.95 12.30
N THR A 394 0.46 -15.38 11.11
CA THR A 394 -0.63 -15.29 10.13
C THR A 394 -0.97 -16.65 9.54
N LEU A 395 0.07 -17.45 9.23
CA LEU A 395 -0.11 -18.79 8.70
C LEU A 395 -0.83 -19.70 9.71
N ARG A 396 -0.38 -19.74 10.98
CA ARG A 396 -1.01 -20.54 12.04
C ARG A 396 -2.46 -20.13 12.25
N LYS A 397 -2.76 -18.82 12.32
CA LYS A 397 -4.13 -18.31 12.46
C LYS A 397 -5.05 -18.76 11.32
N ALA A 398 -4.54 -18.86 10.10
CA ALA A 398 -5.30 -19.36 8.96
C ALA A 398 -5.51 -20.88 9.04
N LEU A 399 -4.49 -21.65 9.42
CA LEU A 399 -4.56 -23.10 9.56
C LEU A 399 -5.47 -23.52 10.72
N ASP A 400 -5.45 -22.81 11.85
CA ASP A 400 -6.25 -23.12 13.05
C ASP A 400 -7.77 -23.07 12.76
N LYS A 401 -8.21 -22.30 11.78
CA LYS A 401 -9.63 -22.27 11.35
C LYS A 401 -10.10 -23.62 10.79
N TYR A 402 -9.18 -24.43 10.27
CA TYR A 402 -9.44 -25.71 9.63
C TYR A 402 -8.90 -26.90 10.43
N SER A 403 -8.04 -26.63 11.44
CA SER A 403 -7.53 -27.63 12.38
C SER A 403 -8.42 -27.62 13.62
N THR A 404 -9.30 -28.61 13.79
CA THR A 404 -10.05 -28.75 15.04
C THR A 404 -9.13 -29.32 16.11
N THR A 405 -8.74 -28.51 17.08
CA THR A 405 -8.09 -28.97 18.31
C THR A 405 -9.16 -29.67 19.16
N VAL A 406 -8.87 -30.91 19.56
CA VAL A 406 -9.61 -31.66 20.57
C VAL A 406 -9.41 -31.03 21.94
#